data_cbd29a54eca1d8ed0281e5907a3dd8be
#
_entry.id   cbd29a54eca1d8ed0281e5907a3dd8be
#
_cell.length_a   1.000
_cell.length_b   1.000
_cell.length_c   1.000
_cell.angle_alpha   90.00
_cell.angle_beta   90.00
_cell.angle_gamma   90.00
#
_symmetry.space_group_name_H-M   'P 1'
#
loop_
_entity.id
_entity.type
_entity.pdbx_description
1 polymer ?
#
loop_
_entity_poly.entity_id
_entity_poly.type
_entity_poly.pdbx_seq_one_letter_code
_entity_poly.pdbx_strand_id
1 'polypeptide(L)'
;THVVHLASILQASKDRERDFDIDVNGTRNVLKACVEAGVQHLTVTSSGAAYGYYPDNPAWIDEQDAIRGNREFAYSDHKRQIEELLAEYRREHPALAQLIFRPGTVLGSETRNQITNLFEARRVLAIKGSDSPFVFIWDQDVLAAMEMGIRDDRQGIFNMAGDGALTIQDIARRLNKPLLTLPPWVLKSALQVAKWLGKPTGPEQINFLRYRPVLSNRRLKEEFGYQLQKTSAETFEYFIEQRGLRQ
;
A
#
# COMPACT_ATOMS: atom_id res chain seq x y z
N THR A 1 -1.03 -17.57 21.27
CA THR A 1 0.09 -16.67 21.58
C THR A 1 0.30 -15.60 20.53
N HIS A 2 0.11 -15.91 19.25
CA HIS A 2 0.28 -14.99 18.11
C HIS A 2 -1.01 -14.79 17.34
N VAL A 3 -1.25 -13.58 16.88
CA VAL A 3 -2.33 -13.22 15.95
C VAL A 3 -1.73 -12.54 14.74
N VAL A 4 -2.20 -12.92 13.54
CA VAL A 4 -1.86 -12.26 12.29
C VAL A 4 -3.14 -11.66 11.71
N HIS A 5 -3.20 -10.34 11.64
CA HIS A 5 -4.37 -9.60 11.17
C HIS A 5 -4.11 -9.01 9.78
N LEU A 6 -4.68 -9.66 8.77
CA LEU A 6 -4.55 -9.29 7.34
C LEU A 6 -5.88 -8.81 6.74
N ALA A 7 -6.97 -8.86 7.50
CA ALA A 7 -8.28 -8.50 6.99
C ALA A 7 -8.36 -7.00 6.69
N SER A 8 -8.71 -6.65 5.46
CA SER A 8 -8.89 -5.27 5.02
C SER A 8 -9.63 -5.22 3.68
N ILE A 9 -10.38 -4.16 3.46
CA ILE A 9 -11.04 -3.85 2.19
C ILE A 9 -10.05 -3.20 1.24
N LEU A 10 -9.61 -3.92 0.21
CA LEU A 10 -8.67 -3.41 -0.79
C LEU A 10 -9.33 -2.53 -1.85
N GLN A 11 -10.63 -2.71 -2.10
CA GLN A 11 -11.41 -1.93 -3.05
C GLN A 11 -12.58 -1.30 -2.33
N ALA A 12 -12.58 0.03 -2.27
CA ALA A 12 -13.69 0.77 -1.68
C ALA A 12 -15.01 0.35 -2.33
N SER A 13 -15.99 -0.01 -1.52
CA SER A 13 -17.35 -0.28 -1.96
C SER A 13 -18.16 1.02 -2.09
N LYS A 14 -19.44 0.93 -2.42
CA LYS A 14 -20.36 2.07 -2.36
C LYS A 14 -20.81 2.37 -0.93
N ASP A 15 -20.66 1.39 -0.05
CA ASP A 15 -21.04 1.45 1.35
C ASP A 15 -19.80 1.78 2.22
N ARG A 16 -19.57 3.07 2.38
CA ARG A 16 -18.41 3.58 3.13
C ARG A 16 -18.48 3.23 4.62
N GLU A 17 -19.67 3.14 5.17
CA GLU A 17 -19.87 2.81 6.58
C GLU A 17 -19.48 1.36 6.85
N ARG A 18 -19.92 0.46 5.98
CA ARG A 18 -19.52 -0.95 6.03
C ARG A 18 -18.01 -1.13 5.85
N ASP A 19 -17.39 -0.42 4.90
CA ASP A 19 -15.95 -0.48 4.67
C ASP A 19 -15.19 -0.02 5.93
N PHE A 20 -15.64 1.06 6.55
CA PHE A 20 -15.09 1.56 7.81
C PHE A 20 -15.28 0.55 8.95
N ASP A 21 -16.45 -0.05 9.07
CA ASP A 21 -16.75 -1.03 10.11
C ASP A 21 -15.85 -2.27 10.01
N ILE A 22 -15.62 -2.75 8.80
CA ILE A 22 -14.71 -3.89 8.56
C ILE A 22 -13.26 -3.50 8.87
N ASP A 23 -12.78 -2.39 8.34
CA ASP A 23 -11.37 -2.00 8.43
C ASP A 23 -11.01 -1.49 9.84
N VAL A 24 -11.70 -0.45 10.30
CA VAL A 24 -11.31 0.27 11.53
C VAL A 24 -11.91 -0.40 12.77
N ASN A 25 -13.22 -0.64 12.80
CA ASN A 25 -13.85 -1.28 13.94
C ASN A 25 -13.46 -2.76 14.03
N GLY A 26 -13.29 -3.45 12.88
CA GLY A 26 -12.75 -4.81 12.84
C GLY A 26 -11.37 -4.89 13.47
N THR A 27 -10.46 -3.97 13.14
CA THR A 27 -9.13 -3.90 13.77
C THR A 27 -9.24 -3.60 15.27
N ARG A 28 -10.12 -2.68 15.68
CA ARG A 28 -10.37 -2.39 17.11
C ARG A 28 -10.83 -3.64 17.86
N ASN A 29 -11.74 -4.42 17.27
CA ASN A 29 -12.23 -5.67 17.87
C ASN A 29 -11.12 -6.71 17.99
N VAL A 30 -10.25 -6.84 16.98
CA VAL A 30 -9.07 -7.73 17.05
C VAL A 30 -8.13 -7.30 18.16
N LEU A 31 -7.80 -6.02 18.27
CA LEU A 31 -6.93 -5.48 19.32
C LEU A 31 -7.51 -5.75 20.72
N LYS A 32 -8.80 -5.47 20.90
CA LYS A 32 -9.50 -5.75 22.16
C LYS A 32 -9.44 -7.23 22.51
N ALA A 33 -9.77 -8.11 21.58
CA ALA A 33 -9.72 -9.54 21.78
C ALA A 33 -8.29 -10.05 22.08
N CYS A 34 -7.26 -9.49 21.45
CA CYS A 34 -5.86 -9.81 21.74
C CYS A 34 -5.51 -9.49 23.19
N VAL A 35 -5.89 -8.31 23.68
CA VAL A 35 -5.63 -7.91 25.08
C VAL A 35 -6.39 -8.79 26.05
N GLU A 36 -7.68 -9.03 25.83
CA GLU A 36 -8.53 -9.85 26.70
C GLU A 36 -8.05 -11.31 26.76
N ALA A 37 -7.55 -11.85 25.66
CA ALA A 37 -7.06 -13.22 25.57
C ALA A 37 -5.58 -13.37 25.96
N GLY A 38 -4.89 -12.31 26.35
CA GLY A 38 -3.47 -12.35 26.70
C GLY A 38 -2.55 -12.74 25.54
N VAL A 39 -2.89 -12.30 24.30
CA VAL A 39 -2.05 -12.48 23.12
C VAL A 39 -0.74 -11.74 23.32
N GLN A 40 0.37 -12.40 23.03
CA GLN A 40 1.71 -11.85 23.24
C GLN A 40 2.23 -11.08 22.03
N HIS A 41 1.83 -11.47 20.82
CA HIS A 41 2.34 -10.90 19.58
C HIS A 41 1.24 -10.72 18.54
N LEU A 42 1.14 -9.52 17.98
CA LEU A 42 0.20 -9.17 16.91
C LEU A 42 0.98 -8.69 15.69
N THR A 43 0.87 -9.41 14.58
CA THR A 43 1.36 -8.97 13.26
C THR A 43 0.22 -8.36 12.45
N VAL A 44 0.43 -7.16 11.91
CA VAL A 44 -0.57 -6.44 11.12
C VAL A 44 0.02 -5.97 9.79
N THR A 45 -0.73 -6.14 8.69
CA THR A 45 -0.45 -5.44 7.44
C THR A 45 -1.22 -4.13 7.39
N SER A 46 -0.51 -3.02 7.55
CA SER A 46 -0.96 -1.68 7.23
C SER A 46 -0.78 -1.41 5.72
N SER A 47 -0.36 -0.23 5.34
CA SER A 47 -0.07 0.11 3.94
C SER A 47 0.76 1.40 3.86
N GLY A 48 1.57 1.56 2.82
CA GLY A 48 2.14 2.84 2.44
C GLY A 48 1.09 3.93 2.18
N ALA A 49 -0.14 3.55 1.88
CA ALA A 49 -1.26 4.50 1.74
C ALA A 49 -1.57 5.29 3.03
N ALA A 50 -1.18 4.77 4.20
CA ALA A 50 -1.37 5.45 5.48
C ALA A 50 -0.60 6.78 5.55
N TYR A 51 0.52 6.93 4.84
CA TYR A 51 1.25 8.21 4.75
C TYR A 51 0.47 9.28 4.01
N GLY A 52 -0.42 8.88 3.09
CA GLY A 52 -1.20 9.78 2.25
C GLY A 52 -0.48 10.18 0.96
N TYR A 53 -1.27 10.70 0.02
CA TYR A 53 -0.86 11.05 -1.34
C TYR A 53 -0.75 12.57 -1.46
N TYR A 54 0.40 13.13 -1.08
CA TYR A 54 0.62 14.56 -0.98
C TYR A 54 1.83 15.03 -1.80
N PRO A 55 1.77 16.24 -2.40
CA PRO A 55 2.88 16.77 -3.20
C PRO A 55 4.13 17.10 -2.39
N ASP A 56 3.98 17.26 -1.08
CA ASP A 56 5.03 17.57 -0.12
C ASP A 56 5.57 16.33 0.62
N ASN A 57 5.22 15.13 0.16
CA ASN A 57 5.86 13.91 0.64
C ASN A 57 7.35 13.95 0.30
N PRO A 58 8.24 13.49 1.22
CA PRO A 58 9.66 13.34 0.90
C PRO A 58 9.86 12.37 -0.28
N ALA A 59 11.00 12.50 -0.96
CA ALA A 59 11.35 11.65 -2.10
C ALA A 59 11.38 10.15 -1.71
N TRP A 60 11.77 9.86 -0.47
CA TRP A 60 11.71 8.54 0.15
C TRP A 60 11.11 8.67 1.54
N ILE A 61 9.99 7.99 1.77
CA ILE A 61 9.27 8.02 3.04
C ILE A 61 9.85 6.97 3.98
N ASP A 62 10.26 7.39 5.16
CA ASP A 62 10.74 6.54 6.26
C ASP A 62 9.58 6.24 7.24
N GLU A 63 9.74 5.26 8.10
CA GLU A 63 8.72 4.87 9.09
C GLU A 63 8.48 5.92 10.18
N GLN A 64 9.39 6.89 10.33
CA GLN A 64 9.24 8.03 11.24
C GLN A 64 8.46 9.20 10.63
N ASP A 65 8.23 9.19 9.31
CA ASP A 65 7.41 10.19 8.67
C ASP A 65 5.94 10.09 9.09
N ALA A 66 5.28 11.25 9.11
CA ALA A 66 3.93 11.36 9.64
C ALA A 66 2.90 10.55 8.84
N ILE A 67 2.06 9.80 9.54
CA ILE A 67 0.89 9.12 8.99
C ILE A 67 -0.23 10.16 8.84
N ARG A 68 -0.46 10.64 7.61
CA ARG A 68 -1.42 11.72 7.33
C ARG A 68 -2.74 11.19 6.75
N GLY A 69 -2.68 10.14 5.94
CA GLY A 69 -3.83 9.62 5.18
C GLY A 69 -4.48 10.67 4.28
N ASN A 70 -5.50 10.29 3.55
CA ASN A 70 -6.34 11.22 2.78
C ASN A 70 -7.80 10.97 3.15
N ARG A 71 -8.46 11.94 3.81
CA ARG A 71 -9.86 11.79 4.27
C ARG A 71 -10.84 11.56 3.13
N GLU A 72 -10.54 12.12 1.96
CA GLU A 72 -11.34 11.96 0.74
C GLU A 72 -11.16 10.58 0.08
N PHE A 73 -10.11 9.82 0.44
CA PHE A 73 -9.82 8.50 -0.09
C PHE A 73 -9.90 7.45 1.02
N ALA A 74 -11.04 6.77 1.11
CA ALA A 74 -11.39 5.88 2.24
C ALA A 74 -10.28 4.91 2.63
N TYR A 75 -9.67 4.21 1.66
CA TYR A 75 -8.58 3.27 1.95
C TYR A 75 -7.40 3.91 2.69
N SER A 76 -6.96 5.08 2.22
CA SER A 76 -5.85 5.81 2.84
C SER A 76 -6.22 6.31 4.25
N ASP A 77 -7.44 6.82 4.42
CA ASP A 77 -7.93 7.31 5.71
C ASP A 77 -8.14 6.16 6.71
N HIS A 78 -8.69 5.03 6.28
CA HIS A 78 -8.83 3.85 7.14
C HIS A 78 -7.47 3.33 7.61
N LYS A 79 -6.47 3.25 6.71
CA LYS A 79 -5.12 2.83 7.10
C LYS A 79 -4.47 3.78 8.10
N ARG A 80 -4.68 5.11 7.96
CA ARG A 80 -4.27 6.10 8.96
C ARG A 80 -4.93 5.82 10.32
N GLN A 81 -6.25 5.65 10.35
CA GLN A 81 -6.98 5.40 11.60
C GLN A 81 -6.59 4.07 12.26
N ILE A 82 -6.32 3.02 11.48
CA ILE A 82 -5.78 1.74 11.96
C ILE A 82 -4.41 1.96 12.63
N GLU A 83 -3.52 2.73 12.00
CA GLU A 83 -2.20 3.04 12.58
C GLU A 83 -2.31 3.84 13.89
N GLU A 84 -3.27 4.77 13.97
CA GLU A 84 -3.56 5.52 15.21
C GLU A 84 -4.05 4.58 16.33
N LEU A 85 -4.96 3.65 16.02
CA LEU A 85 -5.40 2.61 16.97
C LEU A 85 -4.25 1.71 17.42
N LEU A 86 -3.41 1.27 16.49
CA LEU A 86 -2.25 0.45 16.82
C LEU A 86 -1.27 1.19 17.73
N ALA A 87 -1.05 2.49 17.48
CA ALA A 87 -0.18 3.32 18.31
C ALA A 87 -0.77 3.55 19.72
N GLU A 88 -2.09 3.74 19.84
CA GLU A 88 -2.80 3.84 21.10
C GLU A 88 -2.62 2.55 21.93
N TYR A 89 -2.97 1.40 21.35
CA TYR A 89 -2.86 0.10 22.04
C TYR A 89 -1.42 -0.27 22.40
N ARG A 90 -0.44 0.08 21.55
CA ARG A 90 0.98 -0.15 21.87
C ARG A 90 1.44 0.62 23.11
N ARG A 91 0.90 1.84 23.31
CA ARG A 91 1.18 2.66 24.48
C ARG A 91 0.46 2.14 25.71
N GLU A 92 -0.82 1.73 25.59
CA GLU A 92 -1.67 1.35 26.72
C GLU A 92 -1.51 -0.11 27.13
N HIS A 93 -1.13 -0.97 26.19
CA HIS A 93 -0.95 -2.41 26.39
C HIS A 93 0.43 -2.88 25.91
N PRO A 94 1.53 -2.46 26.57
CA PRO A 94 2.90 -2.77 26.14
C PRO A 94 3.25 -4.26 26.16
N ALA A 95 2.45 -5.09 26.85
CA ALA A 95 2.58 -6.55 26.84
C ALA A 95 2.17 -7.19 25.49
N LEU A 96 1.38 -6.48 24.65
CA LEU A 96 1.04 -6.91 23.30
C LEU A 96 2.09 -6.37 22.32
N ALA A 97 3.13 -7.18 22.06
CA ALA A 97 4.12 -6.83 21.05
C ALA A 97 3.48 -6.67 19.67
N GLN A 98 3.83 -5.62 18.95
CA GLN A 98 3.26 -5.35 17.63
C GLN A 98 4.34 -5.36 16.54
N LEU A 99 4.10 -6.12 15.48
CA LEU A 99 4.83 -6.09 14.24
C LEU A 99 3.92 -5.52 13.15
N ILE A 100 4.26 -4.35 12.62
CA ILE A 100 3.46 -3.64 11.64
C ILE A 100 4.25 -3.53 10.34
N PHE A 101 3.71 -4.08 9.28
CA PHE A 101 4.24 -3.92 7.95
C PHE A 101 3.43 -2.89 7.15
N ARG A 102 4.13 -1.98 6.47
CA ARG A 102 3.57 -0.97 5.55
C ARG A 102 4.00 -1.30 4.12
N PRO A 103 3.34 -2.23 3.45
CA PRO A 103 3.71 -2.55 2.08
C PRO A 103 3.39 -1.41 1.11
N GLY A 104 4.29 -1.23 0.13
CA GLY A 104 4.00 -0.53 -1.11
C GLY A 104 3.07 -1.35 -1.99
N THR A 105 3.28 -1.33 -3.30
CA THR A 105 2.49 -2.16 -4.21
C THR A 105 3.03 -3.59 -4.22
N VAL A 106 2.27 -4.52 -3.65
CA VAL A 106 2.60 -5.95 -3.71
C VAL A 106 2.26 -6.49 -5.09
N LEU A 107 3.21 -7.20 -5.70
CA LEU A 107 3.03 -7.89 -6.98
C LEU A 107 3.47 -9.36 -6.86
N GLY A 108 2.69 -10.23 -7.47
CA GLY A 108 2.93 -11.66 -7.63
C GLY A 108 2.21 -12.17 -8.85
N SER A 109 2.32 -13.46 -9.18
CA SER A 109 1.70 -14.07 -10.37
C SER A 109 0.19 -13.89 -10.42
N GLU A 110 -0.48 -13.97 -9.27
CA GLU A 110 -1.95 -13.93 -9.14
C GLU A 110 -2.49 -12.56 -8.66
N THR A 111 -1.61 -11.59 -8.42
CA THR A 111 -2.06 -10.30 -7.88
C THR A 111 -2.97 -9.55 -8.85
N ARG A 112 -4.17 -9.20 -8.36
CA ARG A 112 -5.17 -8.39 -9.08
C ARG A 112 -5.70 -7.30 -8.16
N ASN A 113 -5.47 -6.05 -8.53
CA ASN A 113 -5.94 -4.89 -7.78
C ASN A 113 -6.08 -3.66 -8.69
N GLN A 114 -6.46 -2.53 -8.14
CA GLN A 114 -6.64 -1.29 -8.91
C GLN A 114 -5.34 -0.83 -9.62
N ILE A 115 -4.16 -1.12 -9.05
CA ILE A 115 -2.88 -0.74 -9.65
C ILE A 115 -2.54 -1.66 -10.81
N THR A 116 -2.72 -2.98 -10.66
CA THR A 116 -2.45 -3.94 -11.74
C THR A 116 -3.34 -3.69 -12.94
N ASN A 117 -4.59 -3.25 -12.74
CA ASN A 117 -5.51 -2.87 -13.80
C ASN A 117 -4.98 -1.70 -14.68
N LEU A 118 -4.17 -0.79 -14.09
CA LEU A 118 -3.52 0.28 -14.86
C LEU A 118 -2.50 -0.26 -15.88
N PHE A 119 -1.87 -1.37 -15.55
CA PHE A 119 -0.86 -2.02 -16.39
C PHE A 119 -1.46 -2.92 -17.46
N GLU A 120 -2.67 -3.41 -17.26
CA GLU A 120 -3.41 -4.25 -18.24
C GLU A 120 -4.01 -3.43 -19.38
N ALA A 121 -4.19 -2.13 -19.22
CA ALA A 121 -4.71 -1.24 -20.25
C ALA A 121 -3.80 -1.21 -21.50
N ARG A 122 -4.39 -0.94 -22.67
CA ARG A 122 -3.64 -0.83 -23.94
C ARG A 122 -2.61 0.31 -23.97
N ARG A 123 -2.81 1.34 -23.16
CA ARG A 123 -1.91 2.49 -23.00
C ARG A 123 -1.68 2.74 -21.52
N VAL A 124 -0.46 3.11 -21.17
CA VAL A 124 -0.13 3.48 -19.79
C VAL A 124 -0.51 4.94 -19.58
N LEU A 125 -1.36 5.20 -18.59
CA LEU A 125 -1.80 6.55 -18.25
C LEU A 125 -0.68 7.30 -17.49
N ALA A 126 -0.23 8.41 -18.04
CA ALA A 126 0.68 9.35 -17.39
C ALA A 126 -0.02 10.68 -17.15
N ILE A 127 0.36 11.37 -16.07
CA ILE A 127 -0.18 12.70 -15.75
C ILE A 127 0.92 13.72 -16.00
N LYS A 128 0.61 14.74 -16.81
CA LYS A 128 1.56 15.82 -17.12
C LYS A 128 2.02 16.51 -15.82
N GLY A 129 3.35 16.59 -15.65
CA GLY A 129 3.96 17.24 -14.48
C GLY A 129 3.94 16.37 -13.21
N SER A 130 3.81 15.04 -13.36
CA SER A 130 3.95 14.09 -12.27
C SER A 130 4.75 12.87 -12.73
N ASP A 131 5.84 12.54 -12.05
CA ASP A 131 6.63 11.33 -12.33
C ASP A 131 6.01 10.10 -11.68
N SER A 132 5.27 10.30 -10.59
CA SER A 132 4.46 9.29 -9.90
C SER A 132 5.16 7.93 -9.75
N PRO A 133 6.35 7.88 -9.10
CA PRO A 133 7.13 6.65 -9.02
C PRO A 133 6.38 5.55 -8.26
N PHE A 134 6.63 4.33 -8.66
CA PHE A 134 6.13 3.13 -7.98
C PHE A 134 7.26 2.42 -7.28
N VAL A 135 7.01 1.99 -6.06
CA VAL A 135 7.78 0.95 -5.39
C VAL A 135 6.96 -0.32 -5.37
N PHE A 136 7.60 -1.41 -5.77
CA PHE A 136 6.99 -2.73 -5.75
C PHE A 136 7.67 -3.62 -4.74
N ILE A 137 6.93 -4.55 -4.17
CA ILE A 137 7.48 -5.65 -3.38
C ILE A 137 6.91 -6.97 -3.87
N TRP A 138 7.77 -7.97 -3.97
CA TRP A 138 7.36 -9.31 -4.35
C TRP A 138 6.52 -9.96 -3.25
N ASP A 139 5.45 -10.65 -3.62
CA ASP A 139 4.55 -11.30 -2.67
C ASP A 139 5.27 -12.33 -1.79
N GLN A 140 6.26 -13.05 -2.35
CA GLN A 140 7.05 -14.02 -1.58
C GLN A 140 8.01 -13.33 -0.58
N ASP A 141 8.53 -12.15 -0.89
CA ASP A 141 9.30 -11.35 0.07
C ASP A 141 8.40 -10.88 1.24
N VAL A 142 7.14 -10.53 0.96
CA VAL A 142 6.17 -10.19 2.02
C VAL A 142 5.92 -11.39 2.93
N LEU A 143 5.64 -12.55 2.35
CA LEU A 143 5.37 -13.78 3.11
C LEU A 143 6.58 -14.21 3.95
N ALA A 144 7.77 -14.22 3.36
CA ALA A 144 8.99 -14.64 4.05
C ALA A 144 9.37 -13.66 5.19
N ALA A 145 9.21 -12.36 4.99
CA ALA A 145 9.43 -11.37 6.05
C ALA A 145 8.41 -11.53 7.19
N MET A 146 7.14 -11.80 6.88
CA MET A 146 6.13 -12.07 7.90
C MET A 146 6.43 -13.35 8.67
N GLU A 147 6.78 -14.43 7.99
CA GLU A 147 7.18 -15.70 8.62
C GLU A 147 8.37 -15.51 9.56
N MET A 148 9.41 -14.81 9.10
CA MET A 148 10.57 -14.46 9.91
C MET A 148 10.16 -13.65 11.15
N GLY A 149 9.29 -12.64 10.97
CA GLY A 149 8.83 -11.80 12.06
C GLY A 149 8.06 -12.55 13.14
N ILE A 150 7.18 -13.47 12.73
CA ILE A 150 6.37 -14.30 13.63
C ILE A 150 7.25 -15.33 14.35
N ARG A 151 8.12 -16.02 13.63
CA ARG A 151 9.00 -17.05 14.19
C ARG A 151 9.99 -16.50 15.21
N ASP A 152 10.50 -15.31 14.96
CA ASP A 152 11.57 -14.69 15.73
C ASP A 152 11.03 -13.64 16.74
N ASP A 153 9.72 -13.58 16.98
CA ASP A 153 9.04 -12.61 17.87
C ASP A 153 9.45 -11.15 17.60
N ARG A 154 9.67 -10.79 16.33
CA ARG A 154 10.11 -9.46 15.94
C ARG A 154 9.00 -8.45 16.12
N GLN A 155 9.36 -7.26 16.60
CA GLN A 155 8.43 -6.16 16.80
C GLN A 155 8.93 -4.87 16.15
N GLY A 156 8.03 -3.96 15.87
CA GLY A 156 8.36 -2.68 15.23
C GLY A 156 7.47 -2.36 14.04
N ILE A 157 7.84 -1.32 13.32
CA ILE A 157 7.13 -0.84 12.13
C ILE A 157 8.12 -0.82 10.99
N PHE A 158 7.75 -1.43 9.85
CA PHE A 158 8.65 -1.58 8.71
C PHE A 158 7.93 -1.33 7.38
N ASN A 159 8.46 -0.43 6.59
CA ASN A 159 8.07 -0.26 5.20
C ASN A 159 8.52 -1.47 4.37
N MET A 160 7.65 -1.96 3.52
CA MET A 160 7.95 -3.10 2.64
C MET A 160 7.96 -2.64 1.18
N ALA A 161 9.15 -2.54 0.61
CA ALA A 161 9.37 -2.20 -0.78
C ALA A 161 10.66 -2.88 -1.28
N GLY A 162 10.70 -3.31 -2.53
CA GLY A 162 11.92 -3.69 -3.21
C GLY A 162 12.83 -2.49 -3.45
N ASP A 163 14.12 -2.72 -3.64
CA ASP A 163 15.08 -1.65 -3.92
C ASP A 163 14.73 -0.88 -5.19
N GLY A 164 14.88 0.44 -5.14
CA GLY A 164 14.61 1.35 -6.24
C GLY A 164 13.12 1.64 -6.45
N ALA A 165 12.83 2.52 -7.41
CA ALA A 165 11.48 2.88 -7.82
C ALA A 165 11.40 2.97 -9.34
N LEU A 166 10.23 2.73 -9.91
CA LEU A 166 9.97 2.83 -11.35
C LEU A 166 9.08 4.03 -11.64
N THR A 167 9.52 4.88 -12.56
CA THR A 167 8.67 5.93 -13.09
C THR A 167 7.60 5.34 -14.01
N ILE A 168 6.55 6.13 -14.30
CA ILE A 168 5.51 5.69 -15.23
C ILE A 168 6.07 5.47 -16.65
N GLN A 169 7.15 6.18 -17.01
CA GLN A 169 7.88 6.01 -18.25
C GLN A 169 8.63 4.67 -18.28
N ASP A 170 9.26 4.29 -17.17
CA ASP A 170 9.94 2.99 -17.06
C ASP A 170 8.94 1.84 -17.17
N ILE A 171 7.78 1.98 -16.54
CA ILE A 171 6.67 1.02 -16.61
C ILE A 171 6.19 0.86 -18.06
N ALA A 172 5.92 1.96 -18.76
CA ALA A 172 5.47 1.93 -20.14
C ALA A 172 6.48 1.26 -21.08
N ARG A 173 7.78 1.56 -20.87
CA ARG A 173 8.88 0.96 -21.64
C ARG A 173 8.97 -0.56 -21.41
N ARG A 174 8.88 -1.02 -20.18
CA ARG A 174 8.93 -2.45 -19.83
C ARG A 174 7.74 -3.23 -20.35
N LEU A 175 6.56 -2.62 -20.37
CA LEU A 175 5.33 -3.18 -20.95
C LEU A 175 5.30 -3.14 -22.48
N ASN A 176 6.22 -2.41 -23.11
CA ASN A 176 6.18 -2.08 -24.54
C ASN A 176 4.86 -1.41 -24.97
N LYS A 177 4.31 -0.55 -24.10
CA LYS A 177 3.02 0.14 -24.32
C LYS A 177 3.20 1.64 -24.48
N PRO A 178 2.41 2.29 -25.37
CA PRO A 178 2.46 3.73 -25.52
C PRO A 178 1.92 4.46 -24.29
N LEU A 179 2.54 5.60 -23.95
CA LEU A 179 2.05 6.51 -22.93
C LEU A 179 0.87 7.33 -23.44
N LEU A 180 -0.16 7.46 -22.62
CA LEU A 180 -1.24 8.43 -22.75
C LEU A 180 -1.04 9.51 -21.68
N THR A 181 -0.39 10.61 -22.06
CA THR A 181 -0.14 11.72 -21.14
C THR A 181 -1.29 12.71 -21.16
N LEU A 182 -1.97 12.86 -20.03
CA LEU A 182 -3.10 13.78 -19.89
C LEU A 182 -2.77 14.90 -18.88
N PRO A 183 -3.22 16.14 -19.14
CA PRO A 183 -3.20 17.19 -18.12
C PRO A 183 -4.07 16.81 -16.92
N PRO A 184 -3.70 17.22 -15.68
CA PRO A 184 -4.46 16.88 -14.47
C PRO A 184 -5.94 17.29 -14.54
N TRP A 185 -6.25 18.43 -15.15
CA TRP A 185 -7.62 18.93 -15.26
C TRP A 185 -8.51 18.06 -16.15
N VAL A 186 -7.95 17.51 -17.26
CA VAL A 186 -8.68 16.59 -18.15
C VAL A 186 -9.08 15.32 -17.39
N LEU A 187 -8.13 14.75 -16.66
CA LEU A 187 -8.39 13.54 -15.88
C LEU A 187 -9.40 13.81 -14.75
N LYS A 188 -9.25 14.96 -14.06
CA LYS A 188 -10.20 15.36 -13.01
C LYS A 188 -11.63 15.48 -13.54
N SER A 189 -11.80 16.12 -14.73
CA SER A 189 -13.09 16.24 -15.39
C SER A 189 -13.66 14.88 -15.79
N ALA A 190 -12.84 13.99 -16.35
CA ALA A 190 -13.27 12.64 -16.73
C ALA A 190 -13.71 11.81 -15.50
N LEU A 191 -12.98 11.90 -14.39
CA LEU A 191 -13.35 11.26 -13.13
C LEU A 191 -14.65 11.83 -12.55
N GLN A 192 -14.87 13.15 -12.67
CA GLN A 192 -16.12 13.78 -12.25
C GLN A 192 -17.33 13.27 -13.07
N VAL A 193 -17.18 13.15 -14.38
CA VAL A 193 -18.24 12.58 -15.23
C VAL A 193 -18.48 11.11 -14.87
N ALA A 194 -17.43 10.33 -14.65
CA ALA A 194 -17.56 8.93 -14.23
C ALA A 194 -18.33 8.81 -12.90
N LYS A 195 -18.09 9.71 -11.95
CA LYS A 195 -18.82 9.78 -10.67
C LYS A 195 -20.30 10.07 -10.88
N TRP A 196 -20.65 11.00 -11.77
CA TRP A 196 -22.05 11.28 -12.13
C TRP A 196 -22.75 10.08 -12.78
N LEU A 197 -21.99 9.26 -13.52
CA LEU A 197 -22.49 8.02 -14.10
C LEU A 197 -22.54 6.85 -13.09
N GLY A 198 -22.38 7.13 -11.79
CA GLY A 198 -22.48 6.15 -10.70
C GLY A 198 -21.30 5.20 -10.55
N LYS A 199 -20.14 5.51 -11.18
CA LYS A 199 -18.92 4.74 -10.95
C LYS A 199 -18.33 5.05 -9.57
N PRO A 200 -17.67 4.07 -8.89
CA PRO A 200 -17.06 4.28 -7.56
C PRO A 200 -15.75 5.06 -7.63
N THR A 201 -15.51 5.78 -8.70
CA THR A 201 -14.31 6.59 -8.95
C THR A 201 -14.69 8.06 -9.01
N GLY A 202 -13.85 8.94 -8.45
CA GLY A 202 -14.09 10.37 -8.47
C GLY A 202 -12.80 11.20 -8.54
N PRO A 203 -12.93 12.53 -8.66
CA PRO A 203 -11.80 13.45 -8.79
C PRO A 203 -10.85 13.40 -7.57
N GLU A 204 -11.29 12.88 -6.43
CA GLU A 204 -10.49 12.64 -5.24
C GLU A 204 -9.35 11.65 -5.49
N GLN A 205 -9.47 10.76 -6.47
CA GLN A 205 -8.44 9.79 -6.81
C GLN A 205 -7.25 10.36 -7.58
N ILE A 206 -7.31 11.64 -8.01
CA ILE A 206 -6.22 12.23 -8.77
C ILE A 206 -4.92 12.30 -7.98
N ASN A 207 -5.00 12.54 -6.67
CA ASN A 207 -3.83 12.60 -5.80
C ASN A 207 -3.16 11.22 -5.67
N PHE A 208 -3.95 10.16 -5.58
CA PHE A 208 -3.46 8.78 -5.64
C PHE A 208 -2.66 8.48 -6.92
N LEU A 209 -3.04 9.06 -8.04
CA LEU A 209 -2.35 8.87 -9.31
C LEU A 209 -1.10 9.76 -9.45
N ARG A 210 -1.04 10.91 -8.73
CA ARG A 210 0.01 11.92 -8.87
C ARG A 210 1.13 11.83 -7.83
N TYR A 211 0.79 11.47 -6.59
CA TYR A 211 1.66 11.65 -5.42
C TYR A 211 1.77 10.37 -4.60
N ARG A 212 2.21 9.28 -5.24
CA ARG A 212 2.38 8.01 -4.54
C ARG A 212 3.47 8.10 -3.49
N PRO A 213 3.24 7.54 -2.30
CA PRO A 213 4.29 7.34 -1.32
C PRO A 213 5.40 6.44 -1.89
N VAL A 214 6.62 6.92 -1.91
CA VAL A 214 7.81 6.14 -2.29
C VAL A 214 8.49 5.69 -1.00
N LEU A 215 8.36 4.42 -0.67
CA LEU A 215 8.77 3.89 0.62
C LEU A 215 10.27 3.54 0.66
N SER A 216 10.97 4.05 1.67
CA SER A 216 12.30 3.58 2.03
C SER A 216 12.20 2.20 2.70
N ASN A 217 13.00 1.24 2.26
CA ASN A 217 13.09 -0.10 2.85
C ASN A 217 14.34 -0.26 3.75
N ARG A 218 14.99 0.84 4.09
CA ARG A 218 16.23 0.83 4.87
C ARG A 218 16.06 0.07 6.19
N ARG A 219 15.03 0.37 6.96
CA ARG A 219 14.80 -0.28 8.26
C ARG A 219 14.44 -1.77 8.12
N LEU A 220 13.72 -2.16 7.06
CA LEU A 220 13.46 -3.57 6.77
C LEU A 220 14.77 -4.35 6.57
N LYS A 221 15.77 -3.76 5.93
CA LYS A 221 17.08 -4.40 5.70
C LYS A 221 18.00 -4.32 6.91
N GLU A 222 18.15 -3.15 7.51
CA GLU A 222 19.17 -2.87 8.53
C GLU A 222 18.73 -3.25 9.94
N GLU A 223 17.46 -2.99 10.30
CA GLU A 223 16.95 -3.22 11.66
C GLU A 223 16.17 -4.54 11.76
N PHE A 224 15.28 -4.81 10.80
CA PHE A 224 14.55 -6.08 10.76
C PHE A 224 15.43 -7.22 10.24
N GLY A 225 16.43 -6.94 9.42
CA GLY A 225 17.41 -7.91 8.92
C GLY A 225 16.92 -8.79 7.78
N TYR A 226 15.84 -8.38 7.07
CA TYR A 226 15.33 -9.14 5.93
C TYR A 226 16.13 -8.82 4.65
N GLN A 227 16.55 -9.86 3.94
CA GLN A 227 17.22 -9.74 2.64
C GLN A 227 16.22 -9.91 1.51
N LEU A 228 15.95 -8.82 0.79
CA LEU A 228 15.04 -8.83 -0.36
C LEU A 228 15.56 -9.73 -1.47
N GLN A 229 14.71 -10.56 -2.03
CA GLN A 229 15.02 -11.43 -3.16
C GLN A 229 14.87 -10.73 -4.51
N LYS A 230 14.04 -9.68 -4.57
CA LYS A 230 13.80 -8.89 -5.78
C LYS A 230 13.79 -7.40 -5.49
N THR A 231 14.40 -6.64 -6.38
CA THR A 231 14.22 -5.18 -6.48
C THR A 231 12.81 -4.84 -6.97
N SER A 232 12.40 -3.58 -6.87
CA SER A 232 11.14 -3.09 -7.46
C SER A 232 11.09 -3.38 -8.98
N ALA A 233 12.22 -3.26 -9.66
CA ALA A 233 12.30 -3.51 -11.10
C ALA A 233 12.13 -5.01 -11.44
N GLU A 234 12.81 -5.88 -10.72
CA GLU A 234 12.72 -7.34 -10.92
C GLU A 234 11.34 -7.87 -10.52
N THR A 235 10.73 -7.32 -9.47
CA THR A 235 9.35 -7.64 -9.08
C THR A 235 8.37 -7.30 -10.19
N PHE A 236 8.53 -6.14 -10.81
CA PHE A 236 7.67 -5.72 -11.92
C PHE A 236 7.90 -6.58 -13.17
N GLU A 237 9.16 -6.90 -13.50
CA GLU A 237 9.47 -7.82 -14.60
C GLU A 237 8.84 -9.20 -14.38
N TYR A 238 9.00 -9.77 -13.21
CA TYR A 238 8.35 -11.03 -12.84
C TYR A 238 6.83 -10.97 -13.06
N PHE A 239 6.18 -9.92 -12.57
CA PHE A 239 4.73 -9.73 -12.72
C PHE A 239 4.29 -9.68 -14.19
N ILE A 240 4.96 -8.87 -15.03
CA ILE A 240 4.58 -8.75 -16.45
C ILE A 240 4.83 -10.03 -17.24
N GLU A 241 5.86 -10.80 -16.90
CA GLU A 241 6.16 -12.11 -17.50
C GLU A 241 5.08 -13.14 -17.14
N GLN A 242 4.78 -13.29 -15.86
CA GLN A 242 3.76 -14.24 -15.38
C GLN A 242 2.36 -13.92 -15.93
N ARG A 243 2.07 -12.66 -16.21
CA ARG A 243 0.77 -12.21 -16.72
C ARG A 243 0.72 -12.06 -18.24
N GLY A 244 1.82 -12.27 -18.95
CA GLY A 244 1.89 -12.11 -20.40
C GLY A 244 1.51 -10.70 -20.87
N LEU A 245 1.92 -9.64 -20.14
CA LEU A 245 1.48 -8.26 -20.39
C LEU A 245 2.34 -7.50 -21.42
N ARG A 246 3.47 -8.05 -21.85
CA ARG A 246 4.25 -7.46 -22.95
C ARG A 246 3.49 -7.62 -24.28
N GLN A 247 3.38 -6.52 -25.02
CA GLN A 247 2.82 -6.50 -26.38
C GLN A 247 3.92 -6.61 -27.42
#